data_c90bab2bb803be209b0fe290150f87e6
#
_entry.id   c90bab2bb803be209b0fe290150f87e6
#
_cell.length_a   1.000
_cell.length_b   1.000
_cell.length_c   1.000
_cell.angle_alpha   90.00
_cell.angle_beta   90.00
_cell.angle_gamma   90.00
#
_symmetry.space_group_name_H-M   'P 1'
#
loop_
_entity.id
_entity.type
_entity.pdbx_description
1 polymer ?
#
loop_
_entity_poly.entity_id
_entity_poly.type
_entity_poly.pdbx_seq_one_letter_code
_entity_poly.pdbx_strand_id
1 'polypeptide(L)'
;FTGALYSEKLRGLMTEYGVPLTVENDQTRFGKQQPMVGFFKAAGEAALPITMTFDMGNWCWTGEDPIQAAGLLAEHVGYVHVKAAVPQGTSYRAIALDDAGPGWQSLLHRLPAAVPRGIEFPLEGDDLIAVTRHYVTLLRNV
;
A
#
# COMPACT_ATOMS: atom_id res chain seq x y z
N PHE A 1 10.44 -8.45 -15.77
CA PHE A 1 10.51 -7.39 -16.81
C PHE A 1 11.77 -7.58 -17.63
N THR A 2 11.73 -8.44 -18.64
CA THR A 2 12.90 -8.80 -19.44
C THR A 2 12.85 -8.18 -20.84
N GLY A 3 12.56 -6.90 -20.96
CA GLY A 3 12.65 -6.32 -22.27
C GLY A 3 12.56 -4.80 -22.28
N ALA A 4 13.64 -4.14 -22.64
CA ALA A 4 13.66 -2.70 -22.89
C ALA A 4 12.49 -2.24 -23.78
N LEU A 5 12.12 -3.06 -24.78
CA LEU A 5 11.00 -2.81 -25.68
C LEU A 5 9.64 -2.72 -24.96
N TYR A 6 9.38 -3.58 -23.96
CA TYR A 6 8.13 -3.54 -23.19
C TYR A 6 8.10 -2.34 -22.25
N SER A 7 9.22 -2.01 -21.63
CA SER A 7 9.34 -0.84 -20.76
C SER A 7 9.13 0.47 -21.53
N GLU A 8 9.67 0.59 -22.72
CA GLU A 8 9.49 1.75 -23.57
C GLU A 8 8.02 1.90 -24.03
N LYS A 9 7.39 0.80 -24.45
CA LYS A 9 5.98 0.79 -24.82
C LYS A 9 5.08 1.18 -23.65
N LEU A 10 5.32 0.62 -22.46
CA LEU A 10 4.55 0.94 -21.26
C LEU A 10 4.68 2.42 -20.89
N ARG A 11 5.90 2.95 -20.88
CA ARG A 11 6.15 4.37 -20.62
C ARG A 11 5.43 5.27 -21.64
N GLY A 12 5.47 4.89 -22.93
CA GLY A 12 4.75 5.59 -24.00
C GLY A 12 3.25 5.66 -23.72
N LEU A 13 2.63 4.53 -23.36
CA LEU A 13 1.20 4.48 -23.03
C LEU A 13 0.86 5.31 -21.77
N MET A 14 1.66 5.23 -20.73
CA MET A 14 1.45 6.05 -19.50
C MET A 14 1.49 7.55 -19.83
N THR A 15 2.40 7.96 -20.69
CA THR A 15 2.52 9.36 -21.14
C THR A 15 1.35 9.76 -22.03
N GLU A 16 1.00 8.95 -23.01
CA GLU A 16 -0.07 9.20 -23.97
C GLU A 16 -1.43 9.37 -23.30
N TYR A 17 -1.74 8.49 -22.35
CA TYR A 17 -3.05 8.48 -21.68
C TYR A 17 -3.07 9.25 -20.36
N GLY A 18 -1.92 9.72 -19.87
CA GLY A 18 -1.82 10.43 -18.60
C GLY A 18 -2.25 9.59 -17.39
N VAL A 19 -2.14 8.26 -17.45
CA VAL A 19 -2.58 7.35 -16.40
C VAL A 19 -1.39 6.95 -15.53
N PRO A 20 -1.39 7.33 -14.22
CA PRO A 20 -0.40 6.82 -13.28
C PRO A 20 -0.64 5.32 -13.01
N LEU A 21 0.44 4.57 -12.90
CA LEU A 21 0.39 3.16 -12.50
C LEU A 21 0.99 2.99 -11.11
N THR A 22 0.31 2.18 -10.30
CA THR A 22 0.84 1.73 -9.03
C THR A 22 0.90 0.20 -8.97
N VAL A 23 1.83 -0.32 -8.19
CA VAL A 23 1.94 -1.75 -7.91
C VAL A 23 1.81 -1.95 -6.41
N GLU A 24 0.91 -2.83 -6.01
CA GLU A 24 0.58 -3.11 -4.61
C GLU A 24 1.34 -4.33 -4.09
N ASN A 25 1.74 -4.28 -2.81
CA ASN A 25 2.15 -5.47 -2.07
C ASN A 25 0.91 -6.31 -1.73
N ASP A 26 0.69 -7.35 -2.51
CA ASP A 26 -0.42 -8.27 -2.31
C ASP A 26 -0.13 -9.35 -1.26
N GLN A 27 -1.10 -10.22 -1.00
CA GLN A 27 -1.00 -11.31 -0.04
C GLN A 27 -0.27 -12.55 -0.59
N THR A 28 0.34 -12.45 -1.77
CA THR A 28 1.07 -13.54 -2.40
C THR A 28 2.57 -13.45 -2.12
N ARG A 29 3.31 -14.46 -2.57
CA ARG A 29 4.79 -14.44 -2.50
C ARG A 29 5.42 -13.26 -3.23
N PHE A 30 4.71 -12.64 -4.18
CA PHE A 30 5.22 -11.51 -4.95
C PHE A 30 5.08 -10.18 -4.22
N GLY A 31 4.11 -10.08 -3.28
CA GLY A 31 3.94 -8.94 -2.38
C GLY A 31 4.93 -8.89 -1.22
N LYS A 32 5.88 -9.83 -1.12
CA LYS A 32 6.94 -9.82 -0.09
C LYS A 32 7.95 -8.69 -0.32
N GLN A 33 8.67 -8.30 0.74
CA GLN A 33 9.65 -7.20 0.73
C GLN A 33 10.68 -7.35 -0.39
N GLN A 34 11.35 -8.50 -0.50
CA GLN A 34 12.42 -8.69 -1.47
C GLN A 34 11.94 -8.64 -2.93
N PRO A 35 10.84 -9.31 -3.34
CA PRO A 35 10.25 -9.13 -4.67
C PRO A 35 9.86 -7.67 -4.97
N MET A 36 9.26 -6.96 -4.01
CA MET A 36 8.85 -5.56 -4.18
C MET A 36 10.06 -4.63 -4.36
N VAL A 37 11.09 -4.78 -3.52
CA VAL A 37 12.36 -4.04 -3.66
C VAL A 37 12.99 -4.31 -5.03
N GLY A 38 13.07 -5.59 -5.43
CA GLY A 38 13.60 -5.97 -6.74
C GLY A 38 12.80 -5.37 -7.90
N PHE A 39 11.46 -5.33 -7.78
CA PHE A 39 10.60 -4.73 -8.78
C PHE A 39 10.85 -3.23 -8.93
N PHE A 40 10.83 -2.45 -7.84
CA PHE A 40 11.01 -1.00 -7.91
C PHE A 40 12.41 -0.60 -8.34
N LYS A 41 13.43 -1.37 -7.94
CA LYS A 41 14.79 -1.20 -8.48
C LYS A 41 14.81 -1.36 -9.99
N ALA A 42 14.24 -2.44 -10.52
CA ALA A 42 14.19 -2.69 -11.96
C ALA A 42 13.33 -1.65 -12.71
N ALA A 43 12.23 -1.19 -12.13
CA ALA A 43 11.41 -0.12 -12.68
C ALA A 43 12.19 1.19 -12.78
N GLY A 44 12.96 1.54 -11.75
CA GLY A 44 13.83 2.72 -11.75
C GLY A 44 14.94 2.64 -12.81
N GLU A 45 15.62 1.49 -12.92
CA GLU A 45 16.63 1.26 -13.95
C GLU A 45 16.05 1.37 -15.37
N ALA A 46 14.78 0.99 -15.56
CA ALA A 46 14.05 1.13 -16.81
C ALA A 46 13.40 2.52 -17.02
N ALA A 47 13.59 3.45 -16.08
CA ALA A 47 12.96 4.78 -16.07
C ALA A 47 11.43 4.72 -16.24
N LEU A 48 10.77 3.72 -15.61
CA LEU A 48 9.32 3.59 -15.58
C LEU A 48 8.77 4.39 -14.39
N PRO A 49 7.83 5.33 -14.62
CA PRO A 49 7.25 6.16 -13.57
C PRO A 49 6.14 5.40 -12.81
N ILE A 50 6.46 4.22 -12.31
CA ILE A 50 5.55 3.38 -11.52
C ILE A 50 5.81 3.65 -10.04
N THR A 51 4.74 3.88 -9.29
CA THR A 51 4.79 4.05 -7.85
C THR A 51 4.22 2.82 -7.12
N MET A 52 4.37 2.80 -5.79
CA MET A 52 3.83 1.74 -4.96
C MET A 52 2.49 2.15 -4.36
N THR A 53 1.52 1.25 -4.39
CA THR A 53 0.44 1.23 -3.41
C THR A 53 0.94 0.42 -2.22
N PHE A 54 1.21 1.10 -1.11
CA PHE A 54 1.63 0.43 0.12
C PHE A 54 0.39 0.03 0.92
N ASP A 55 0.00 -1.24 0.88
CA ASP A 55 -1.01 -1.78 1.77
C ASP A 55 -0.39 -2.09 3.14
N MET A 56 -0.89 -1.44 4.17
CA MET A 56 -0.35 -1.53 5.53
C MET A 56 -0.58 -2.91 6.15
N GLY A 57 -1.65 -3.60 5.80
CA GLY A 57 -2.05 -4.87 6.41
C GLY A 57 -1.53 -6.11 5.70
N ASN A 58 -1.33 -6.07 4.37
CA ASN A 58 -0.98 -7.24 3.57
C ASN A 58 0.33 -7.92 3.99
N TRP A 59 1.24 -7.19 4.62
CA TRP A 59 2.48 -7.74 5.19
C TRP A 59 2.24 -8.84 6.22
N CYS A 60 1.10 -8.78 6.95
CA CYS A 60 0.74 -9.83 7.90
C CYS A 60 0.53 -11.18 7.21
N TRP A 61 -0.16 -11.21 6.05
CA TRP A 61 -0.40 -12.43 5.28
C TRP A 61 0.87 -13.03 4.71
N THR A 62 1.86 -12.21 4.41
CA THR A 62 3.17 -12.68 3.90
C THR A 62 4.16 -12.99 5.01
N GLY A 63 3.79 -12.74 6.27
CA GLY A 63 4.63 -13.00 7.45
C GLY A 63 5.80 -12.03 7.57
N GLU A 64 5.66 -10.79 7.07
CA GLU A 64 6.71 -9.78 7.07
C GLU A 64 6.35 -8.58 7.96
N ASP A 65 7.38 -7.87 8.43
CA ASP A 65 7.23 -6.69 9.28
C ASP A 65 6.91 -5.45 8.43
N PRO A 66 5.72 -4.81 8.60
CA PRO A 66 5.35 -3.62 7.86
C PRO A 66 6.24 -2.40 8.16
N ILE A 67 6.82 -2.30 9.34
CA ILE A 67 7.74 -1.22 9.71
C ILE A 67 9.05 -1.35 8.94
N GLN A 68 9.57 -2.57 8.83
CA GLN A 68 10.76 -2.85 8.03
C GLN A 68 10.48 -2.59 6.53
N ALA A 69 9.31 -3.03 6.04
CA ALA A 69 8.88 -2.79 4.67
C ALA A 69 8.79 -1.29 4.35
N ALA A 70 8.22 -0.49 5.25
CA ALA A 70 8.19 0.97 5.09
C ALA A 70 9.61 1.57 5.01
N GLY A 71 10.54 1.09 5.82
CA GLY A 71 11.94 1.53 5.76
C GLY A 71 12.63 1.25 4.42
N LEU A 72 12.23 0.18 3.72
CA LEU A 72 12.81 -0.22 2.44
C LEU A 72 12.13 0.42 1.22
N LEU A 73 10.83 0.76 1.33
CA LEU A 73 9.97 1.03 0.17
C LEU A 73 9.29 2.40 0.22
N ALA A 74 9.40 3.17 1.31
CA ALA A 74 8.68 4.45 1.46
C ALA A 74 8.94 5.45 0.32
N GLU A 75 10.15 5.48 -0.23
CA GLU A 75 10.49 6.36 -1.36
C GLU A 75 9.72 6.07 -2.65
N HIS A 76 9.19 4.86 -2.80
CA HIS A 76 8.42 4.44 -3.97
C HIS A 76 6.91 4.64 -3.79
N VAL A 77 6.44 4.96 -2.57
CA VAL A 77 5.01 5.02 -2.24
C VAL A 77 4.35 6.23 -2.88
N GLY A 78 3.34 5.97 -3.71
CA GLY A 78 2.48 7.00 -4.32
C GLY A 78 1.03 6.91 -3.84
N TYR A 79 0.65 5.85 -3.13
CA TYR A 79 -0.67 5.63 -2.56
C TYR A 79 -0.58 4.72 -1.33
N VAL A 80 -1.44 4.90 -0.34
CA VAL A 80 -1.49 4.04 0.85
C VAL A 80 -2.87 3.42 0.99
N HIS A 81 -2.95 2.09 1.03
CA HIS A 81 -4.10 1.36 1.54
C HIS A 81 -4.00 1.26 3.06
N VAL A 82 -4.89 1.98 3.73
CA VAL A 82 -4.93 1.99 5.21
C VAL A 82 -5.80 0.84 5.68
N LYS A 83 -5.15 -0.14 6.30
CA LYS A 83 -5.76 -1.37 6.80
C LYS A 83 -4.97 -1.87 8.00
N ALA A 84 -5.67 -2.29 9.04
CA ALA A 84 -5.10 -3.10 10.10
C ALA A 84 -5.52 -4.56 9.92
N ALA A 85 -4.73 -5.49 10.44
CA ALA A 85 -5.00 -6.92 10.34
C ALA A 85 -4.74 -7.62 11.67
N VAL A 86 -5.59 -8.60 11.98
CA VAL A 86 -5.44 -9.46 13.15
C VAL A 86 -5.50 -10.94 12.75
N PRO A 87 -4.84 -11.83 13.51
CA PRO A 87 -4.91 -13.27 13.25
C PRO A 87 -6.35 -13.78 13.31
N GLN A 88 -6.68 -14.68 12.37
CA GLN A 88 -7.95 -15.39 12.31
C GLN A 88 -7.71 -16.84 11.83
N GLY A 89 -7.74 -17.79 12.75
CA GLY A 89 -7.40 -19.19 12.46
C GLY A 89 -5.97 -19.32 11.91
N THR A 90 -5.83 -19.84 10.70
CA THR A 90 -4.54 -20.00 10.01
C THR A 90 -4.20 -18.82 9.08
N SER A 91 -4.98 -17.73 9.12
CA SER A 91 -4.84 -16.56 8.26
C SER A 91 -5.01 -15.28 9.07
N TYR A 92 -5.34 -14.18 8.40
CA TYR A 92 -5.61 -12.88 8.98
C TYR A 92 -6.96 -12.36 8.48
N ARG A 93 -7.51 -11.37 9.17
CA ARG A 93 -8.63 -10.56 8.70
C ARG A 93 -8.33 -9.08 8.87
N ALA A 94 -8.85 -8.27 7.95
CA ALA A 94 -8.83 -6.83 8.11
C ALA A 94 -9.81 -6.40 9.22
N ILE A 95 -9.42 -5.39 9.98
CA ILE A 95 -10.23 -4.78 11.03
C ILE A 95 -10.22 -3.26 10.91
N ALA A 96 -11.20 -2.62 11.51
CA ALA A 96 -11.26 -1.18 11.64
C ALA A 96 -10.10 -0.66 12.51
N LEU A 97 -9.68 0.59 12.25
CA LEU A 97 -8.54 1.19 12.95
C LEU A 97 -8.80 1.39 14.46
N ASP A 98 -10.05 1.63 14.84
CA ASP A 98 -10.45 1.79 16.25
C ASP A 98 -10.26 0.49 17.06
N ASP A 99 -10.37 -0.67 16.40
CA ASP A 99 -10.16 -1.98 16.97
C ASP A 99 -8.69 -2.41 16.95
N ALA A 100 -7.85 -1.65 16.28
CA ALA A 100 -6.43 -1.92 16.16
C ALA A 100 -5.64 -1.21 17.27
N GLY A 101 -4.57 -1.83 17.75
CA GLY A 101 -3.64 -1.16 18.64
C GLY A 101 -2.93 0.02 17.94
N PRO A 102 -2.23 0.88 18.68
CA PRO A 102 -1.66 2.15 18.17
C PRO A 102 -0.55 1.99 17.13
N GLY A 103 -0.15 0.77 16.80
CA GLY A 103 0.94 0.50 15.84
C GLY A 103 0.70 1.02 14.42
N TRP A 104 -0.57 1.13 14.00
CA TRP A 104 -0.89 1.62 12.67
C TRP A 104 -0.51 3.11 12.46
N GLN A 105 -0.65 3.96 13.50
CA GLN A 105 -0.20 5.35 13.41
C GLN A 105 1.32 5.42 13.23
N SER A 106 2.06 4.63 14.00
CA SER A 106 3.52 4.56 13.92
C SER A 106 3.99 4.10 12.54
N LEU A 107 3.27 3.17 11.91
CA LEU A 107 3.53 2.76 10.53
C LEU A 107 3.20 3.87 9.55
N LEU A 108 2.02 4.50 9.67
CA LEU A 108 1.57 5.55 8.76
C LEU A 108 2.52 6.76 8.76
N HIS A 109 3.11 7.12 9.92
CA HIS A 109 4.11 8.18 10.04
C HIS A 109 5.45 7.87 9.34
N ARG A 110 5.70 6.62 8.96
CA ARG A 110 6.89 6.24 8.18
C ARG A 110 6.68 6.32 6.68
N LEU A 111 5.44 6.53 6.25
CA LEU A 111 5.06 6.67 4.85
C LEU A 111 4.93 8.14 4.46
N PRO A 112 5.07 8.49 3.17
CA PRO A 112 4.97 9.88 2.74
C PRO A 112 3.61 10.50 3.11
N ALA A 113 3.61 11.62 3.80
CA ALA A 113 2.39 12.27 4.29
C ALA A 113 1.53 12.88 3.18
N ALA A 114 2.14 13.24 2.05
CA ALA A 114 1.48 13.95 0.95
C ALA A 114 0.76 13.04 -0.05
N VAL A 115 0.91 11.72 0.06
CA VAL A 115 0.26 10.78 -0.87
C VAL A 115 -1.19 10.50 -0.46
N PRO A 116 -2.09 10.19 -1.42
CA PRO A 116 -3.45 9.79 -1.11
C PRO A 116 -3.50 8.55 -0.22
N ARG A 117 -4.52 8.49 0.65
CA ARG A 117 -4.79 7.39 1.57
C ARG A 117 -6.18 6.84 1.29
N GLY A 118 -6.31 5.55 1.06
CA GLY A 118 -7.57 4.84 0.87
C GLY A 118 -7.87 3.94 2.06
N ILE A 119 -9.10 3.99 2.57
CA ILE A 119 -9.58 3.06 3.61
C ILE A 119 -9.86 1.72 2.95
N GLU A 120 -9.22 0.65 3.43
CA GLU A 120 -9.36 -0.70 2.89
C GLU A 120 -9.66 -1.73 4.00
N PHE A 121 -10.67 -1.44 4.79
CA PHE A 121 -11.26 -2.38 5.75
C PHE A 121 -12.78 -2.25 5.73
N PRO A 122 -13.53 -3.28 6.19
CA PRO A 122 -14.99 -3.21 6.26
C PRO A 122 -15.45 -2.03 7.11
N LEU A 123 -16.34 -1.20 6.57
CA LEU A 123 -17.03 -0.16 7.32
C LEU A 123 -18.36 -0.75 7.83
N GLU A 124 -18.51 -0.84 9.14
CA GLU A 124 -19.65 -1.45 9.79
C GLU A 124 -20.36 -0.43 10.67
N GLY A 125 -21.69 -0.45 10.69
CA GLY A 125 -22.54 0.43 11.48
C GLY A 125 -23.85 0.75 10.77
N ASP A 126 -24.81 1.30 11.53
CA ASP A 126 -26.14 1.65 11.02
C ASP A 126 -26.11 2.89 10.08
N ASP A 127 -25.16 3.80 10.30
CA ASP A 127 -24.93 4.99 9.47
C ASP A 127 -23.52 4.95 8.85
N LEU A 128 -23.41 4.36 7.66
CA LEU A 128 -22.14 4.26 6.94
C LEU A 128 -21.53 5.61 6.54
N ILE A 129 -22.35 6.66 6.42
CA ILE A 129 -21.86 8.02 6.13
C ILE A 129 -21.12 8.57 7.35
N ALA A 130 -21.72 8.42 8.54
CA ALA A 130 -21.08 8.83 9.79
C ALA A 130 -19.80 8.03 10.05
N VAL A 131 -19.83 6.72 9.85
CA VAL A 131 -18.66 5.84 9.98
C VAL A 131 -17.53 6.24 9.01
N THR A 132 -17.85 6.46 7.74
CA THR A 132 -16.86 6.93 6.74
C THR A 132 -16.25 8.26 7.15
N ARG A 133 -17.09 9.22 7.56
CA ARG A 133 -16.63 10.54 8.02
C ARG A 133 -15.70 10.45 9.23
N HIS A 134 -16.01 9.55 10.16
CA HIS A 134 -15.15 9.28 11.32
C HIS A 134 -13.73 8.88 10.87
N TYR A 135 -13.58 7.85 10.03
CA TYR A 135 -12.27 7.38 9.59
C TYR A 135 -11.54 8.37 8.68
N VAL A 136 -12.25 9.09 7.82
CA VAL A 136 -11.64 10.18 7.04
C VAL A 136 -11.09 11.27 7.96
N THR A 137 -11.82 11.63 9.01
CA THR A 137 -11.37 12.63 9.99
C THR A 137 -10.18 12.10 10.80
N LEU A 138 -10.24 10.84 11.24
CA LEU A 138 -9.16 10.18 11.96
C LEU A 138 -7.85 10.22 11.14
N LEU A 139 -7.91 9.84 9.87
CA LEU A 139 -6.74 9.79 8.98
C LEU A 139 -6.19 11.17 8.57
N ARG A 140 -7.00 12.22 8.64
CA ARG A 140 -6.55 13.60 8.39
C ARG A 140 -5.78 14.21 9.57
N ASN A 141 -5.93 13.64 10.75
CA ASN A 141 -5.35 14.14 11.99
C ASN A 141 -4.06 13.38 12.40
N VAL A 142 -3.60 12.45 11.57
CA VAL A 142 -2.39 11.64 11.78
C VAL A 142 -1.28 12.04 10.84
#